data_6098c496e3e43099ccfc14fec1f6da7f
#
_entry.id   6098c496e3e43099ccfc14fec1f6da7f
#
_cell.length_a   1.000
_cell.length_b   1.000
_cell.length_c   1.000
_cell.angle_alpha   90.00
_cell.angle_beta   90.00
_cell.angle_gamma   90.00
#
_symmetry.space_group_name_H-M   'P 1'
#
loop_
_entity.id
_entity.type
_entity.pdbx_description
1 polymer ?
#
loop_
_entity_poly.entity_id
_entity_poly.type
_entity_poly.pdbx_seq_one_letter_code
_entity_poly.pdbx_strand_id
1 'polypeptide(L)'
;MLKKLNTFLFNKYRFIGILTILLIFSFTFTSLISYNVTRTALTSDSKNVILPLISDNIYSEIQKELLQPIHNSSIMANDEFLVNWVQSGEQDEEEIVRYLQRIRERYGYFSAFFVSAITKNYYYYDGILKQISPEDDHDIWYYNFVRLGREYDLDVDNDEATNGTMTIFINHRLEDSKGNFLGVTGVGLQMSTMGETLESYRERFGHLIYMIDSDGLIQIHPDQDLILKTNIRDFDGLSLLGQEILQKDSETHYYAYNTHSGEVTLSARYFPDMDWYLIVEQDQTQTLGKAREHLITNIAIGLIVTILVIVLVIIVLNMFISKLEIYATKDEMTGLYNRRKMDELLLREIAFAMRYGDPLSLMILDIDQFKSVNDTYGHHAGDNYLKGMCAVLQAEVRTVDFLGRWGGEEFIVLLPKTKIEEAKELAERLRKAVEEIKIESGRGLISRTISVGIVSPKLAKLDVDEMIRQADEAMYRAKQAGGNQVVTWE
;
A
#
# COMPACT_ATOMS: atom_id res chain seq x y z
N MET A 1 33.51 32.64 10.66
CA MET A 1 32.48 32.39 9.64
C MET A 1 32.28 30.90 9.31
N LEU A 2 33.32 30.15 8.94
CA LEU A 2 33.23 28.70 8.67
C LEU A 2 32.59 27.85 9.77
N LYS A 3 32.87 28.13 11.04
CA LYS A 3 32.27 27.43 12.18
C LYS A 3 30.75 27.66 12.30
N LYS A 4 30.27 28.88 12.00
CA LYS A 4 28.82 29.20 12.03
C LYS A 4 28.11 28.58 10.83
N LEU A 5 28.73 28.54 9.65
CA LEU A 5 28.20 27.90 8.45
C LEU A 5 28.12 26.38 8.62
N ASN A 6 29.16 25.75 9.18
CA ASN A 6 29.14 24.32 9.51
C ASN A 6 28.08 23.96 10.53
N THR A 7 27.90 24.79 11.56
CA THR A 7 26.85 24.59 12.56
C THR A 7 25.44 24.72 11.97
N PHE A 8 25.27 25.66 11.04
CA PHE A 8 23.99 25.87 10.35
C PHE A 8 23.67 24.72 9.38
N LEU A 9 24.64 24.30 8.56
CA LEU A 9 24.50 23.13 7.67
C LEU A 9 24.22 21.86 8.46
N PHE A 10 24.92 21.66 9.57
CA PHE A 10 24.70 20.54 10.48
C PHE A 10 23.27 20.53 11.05
N ASN A 11 22.75 21.70 11.47
CA ASN A 11 21.39 21.83 11.96
C ASN A 11 20.33 21.59 10.85
N LYS A 12 20.60 22.02 9.61
CA LYS A 12 19.74 21.76 8.44
C LYS A 12 19.60 20.25 8.18
N TYR A 13 20.71 19.52 8.12
CA TYR A 13 20.68 18.08 7.89
C TYR A 13 20.07 17.31 9.05
N ARG A 14 20.30 17.75 10.30
CA ARG A 14 19.62 17.18 11.47
C ARG A 14 18.11 17.38 11.40
N PHE A 15 17.65 18.57 11.04
CA PHE A 15 16.22 18.86 10.88
C PHE A 15 15.58 17.98 9.81
N ILE A 16 16.21 17.87 8.62
CA ILE A 16 15.73 17.00 7.55
C ILE A 16 15.71 15.54 8.01
N GLY A 17 16.76 15.08 8.70
CA GLY A 17 16.83 13.72 9.24
C GLY A 17 15.71 13.42 10.25
N ILE A 18 15.46 14.31 11.19
CA ILE A 18 14.37 14.16 12.16
C ILE A 18 13.00 14.14 11.46
N LEU A 19 12.78 15.05 10.51
CA LEU A 19 11.54 15.10 9.73
C LEU A 19 11.33 13.81 8.93
N THR A 20 12.39 13.28 8.30
CA THR A 20 12.35 12.03 7.55
C THR A 20 11.96 10.86 8.45
N ILE A 21 12.63 10.73 9.61
CA ILE A 21 12.33 9.66 10.58
C ILE A 21 10.87 9.76 11.07
N LEU A 22 10.41 10.96 11.35
CA LEU A 22 9.05 11.21 11.84
C LEU A 22 7.99 10.87 10.78
N LEU A 23 8.23 11.22 9.51
CA LEU A 23 7.34 10.88 8.40
C LEU A 23 7.30 9.37 8.15
N ILE A 24 8.45 8.70 8.08
CA ILE A 24 8.52 7.26 7.89
C ILE A 24 7.81 6.54 9.04
N PHE A 25 8.10 6.95 10.28
CA PHE A 25 7.44 6.38 11.46
C PHE A 25 5.93 6.57 11.41
N SER A 26 5.44 7.77 11.10
CA SER A 26 4.02 8.09 11.02
C SER A 26 3.32 7.25 9.95
N PHE A 27 3.87 7.16 8.73
CA PHE A 27 3.28 6.35 7.65
C PHE A 27 3.31 4.85 7.96
N THR A 28 4.42 4.34 8.51
CA THR A 28 4.53 2.93 8.89
C THR A 28 3.55 2.58 10.00
N PHE A 29 3.46 3.42 11.03
CA PHE A 29 2.55 3.24 12.14
C PHE A 29 1.08 3.24 11.71
N THR A 30 0.69 4.23 10.90
CA THR A 30 -0.68 4.31 10.36
C THR A 30 -1.02 3.12 9.45
N SER A 31 -0.06 2.67 8.62
CA SER A 31 -0.23 1.51 7.75
C SER A 31 -0.39 0.21 8.54
N LEU A 32 0.36 0.03 9.63
CA LEU A 32 0.23 -1.12 10.51
C LEU A 32 -1.12 -1.13 11.26
N ILE A 33 -1.57 0.03 11.75
CA ILE A 33 -2.90 0.14 12.37
C ILE A 33 -3.98 -0.20 11.33
N SER A 34 -3.93 0.38 10.13
CA SER A 34 -4.87 0.12 9.05
C SER A 34 -4.91 -1.38 8.69
N TYR A 35 -3.74 -2.01 8.60
CA TYR A 35 -3.65 -3.45 8.35
C TYR A 35 -4.31 -4.28 9.45
N ASN A 36 -4.03 -3.99 10.71
CA ASN A 36 -4.63 -4.71 11.83
C ASN A 36 -6.16 -4.54 11.89
N VAL A 37 -6.65 -3.33 11.66
CA VAL A 37 -8.10 -3.06 11.61
C VAL A 37 -8.74 -3.81 10.45
N THR A 38 -8.15 -3.75 9.27
CA THR A 38 -8.66 -4.46 8.08
C THR A 38 -8.61 -5.97 8.28
N ARG A 39 -7.53 -6.51 8.82
CA ARG A 39 -7.40 -7.94 9.15
C ARG A 39 -8.51 -8.38 10.10
N THR A 40 -8.69 -7.65 11.21
CA THR A 40 -9.70 -7.99 12.22
C THR A 40 -11.11 -7.91 11.64
N ALA A 41 -11.40 -6.87 10.85
CA ALA A 41 -12.71 -6.72 10.20
C ALA A 41 -12.98 -7.87 9.22
N LEU A 42 -12.05 -8.18 8.32
CA LEU A 42 -12.19 -9.27 7.35
C LEU A 42 -12.37 -10.63 8.02
N THR A 43 -11.60 -10.92 9.07
CA THR A 43 -11.72 -12.18 9.81
C THR A 43 -13.05 -12.27 10.56
N SER A 44 -13.49 -11.18 11.18
CA SER A 44 -14.76 -11.10 11.88
C SER A 44 -15.96 -11.25 10.94
N ASP A 45 -15.95 -10.51 9.81
CA ASP A 45 -17.01 -10.58 8.81
C ASP A 45 -17.08 -11.95 8.16
N SER A 46 -15.95 -12.55 7.87
CA SER A 46 -15.84 -13.91 7.33
C SER A 46 -16.50 -14.92 8.28
N LYS A 47 -16.15 -14.89 9.55
CA LYS A 47 -16.66 -15.84 10.56
C LYS A 47 -18.12 -15.61 10.93
N ASN A 48 -18.54 -14.35 11.10
CA ASN A 48 -19.82 -14.03 11.72
C ASN A 48 -20.95 -13.75 10.71
N VAL A 49 -20.62 -13.49 9.43
CA VAL A 49 -21.59 -13.12 8.40
C VAL A 49 -21.47 -13.99 7.16
N ILE A 50 -20.28 -14.07 6.56
CA ILE A 50 -20.12 -14.70 5.25
C ILE A 50 -20.24 -16.22 5.35
N LEU A 51 -19.47 -16.83 6.24
CA LEU A 51 -19.48 -18.29 6.41
C LEU A 51 -20.85 -18.84 6.84
N PRO A 52 -21.58 -18.23 7.81
CA PRO A 52 -22.94 -18.62 8.13
C PRO A 52 -23.89 -18.56 6.93
N LEU A 53 -23.90 -17.44 6.20
CA LEU A 53 -24.78 -17.27 5.04
C LEU A 53 -24.51 -18.32 3.94
N ILE A 54 -23.24 -18.59 3.67
CA ILE A 54 -22.84 -19.59 2.68
C ILE A 54 -23.21 -20.99 3.16
N SER A 55 -22.91 -21.31 4.42
CA SER A 55 -23.25 -22.60 5.02
C SER A 55 -24.77 -22.87 4.98
N ASP A 56 -25.59 -21.87 5.35
CA ASP A 56 -27.06 -21.99 5.31
C ASP A 56 -27.59 -22.15 3.86
N ASN A 57 -27.00 -21.43 2.91
CA ASN A 57 -27.42 -21.54 1.52
C ASN A 57 -27.07 -22.91 0.93
N ILE A 58 -25.85 -23.39 1.16
CA ILE A 58 -25.41 -24.70 0.72
C ILE A 58 -26.23 -25.80 1.39
N TYR A 59 -26.46 -25.67 2.70
CA TYR A 59 -27.31 -26.61 3.43
C TYR A 59 -28.69 -26.72 2.78
N SER A 60 -29.34 -25.61 2.49
CA SER A 60 -30.68 -25.59 1.89
C SER A 60 -30.70 -26.19 0.49
N GLU A 61 -29.66 -25.96 -0.29
CA GLU A 61 -29.54 -26.51 -1.67
C GLU A 61 -29.31 -28.03 -1.63
N ILE A 62 -28.37 -28.51 -0.82
CA ILE A 62 -28.12 -29.96 -0.65
C ILE A 62 -29.36 -30.65 -0.09
N GLN A 63 -30.01 -30.06 0.90
CA GLN A 63 -31.26 -30.60 1.45
C GLN A 63 -32.32 -30.75 0.35
N LYS A 64 -32.46 -29.76 -0.53
CA LYS A 64 -33.43 -29.83 -1.63
C LYS A 64 -33.06 -30.93 -2.64
N GLU A 65 -31.80 -31.11 -2.98
CA GLU A 65 -31.35 -32.16 -3.89
C GLU A 65 -31.55 -33.57 -3.31
N LEU A 66 -31.35 -33.77 -2.03
CA LEU A 66 -31.42 -35.07 -1.37
C LEU A 66 -32.84 -35.42 -0.85
N LEU A 67 -33.63 -34.43 -0.43
CA LEU A 67 -34.98 -34.66 0.03
C LEU A 67 -35.91 -35.25 -1.03
N GLN A 68 -35.77 -34.84 -2.28
CA GLN A 68 -36.61 -35.37 -3.36
C GLN A 68 -36.36 -36.87 -3.62
N PRO A 69 -35.12 -37.37 -3.74
CA PRO A 69 -34.81 -38.80 -3.82
C PRO A 69 -35.25 -39.59 -2.59
N ILE A 70 -35.04 -39.06 -1.38
CA ILE A 70 -35.52 -39.70 -0.12
C ILE A 70 -37.01 -39.86 -0.16
N HIS A 71 -37.75 -38.80 -0.53
CA HIS A 71 -39.21 -38.85 -0.61
C HIS A 71 -39.70 -39.84 -1.66
N ASN A 72 -39.07 -39.87 -2.86
CA ASN A 72 -39.42 -40.80 -3.92
C ASN A 72 -39.11 -42.25 -3.53
N SER A 73 -38.01 -42.53 -2.87
CA SER A 73 -37.68 -43.85 -2.32
C SER A 73 -38.72 -44.29 -1.23
N SER A 74 -39.19 -43.35 -0.41
CA SER A 74 -40.25 -43.59 0.54
C SER A 74 -41.58 -43.93 -0.14
N ILE A 75 -41.93 -43.23 -1.25
CA ILE A 75 -43.12 -43.57 -2.03
C ILE A 75 -42.99 -44.97 -2.61
N MET A 76 -41.80 -45.34 -3.17
CA MET A 76 -41.57 -46.71 -3.65
C MET A 76 -41.72 -47.77 -2.56
N ALA A 77 -41.23 -47.50 -1.36
CA ALA A 77 -41.34 -48.43 -0.22
C ALA A 77 -42.76 -48.59 0.31
N ASN A 78 -43.67 -47.66 0.01
CA ASN A 78 -45.07 -47.69 0.39
C ASN A 78 -46.01 -47.94 -0.80
N ASP A 79 -45.47 -48.32 -1.97
CA ASP A 79 -46.28 -48.56 -3.14
C ASP A 79 -46.94 -49.94 -3.10
N GLU A 80 -48.28 -49.93 -3.14
CA GLU A 80 -49.08 -51.18 -3.13
C GLU A 80 -48.71 -52.13 -4.26
N PHE A 81 -48.29 -51.58 -5.43
CA PHE A 81 -47.84 -52.41 -6.52
C PHE A 81 -46.63 -53.26 -6.10
N LEU A 82 -45.60 -52.66 -5.51
CA LEU A 82 -44.37 -53.35 -5.10
C LEU A 82 -44.62 -54.39 -4.02
N VAL A 83 -45.42 -54.02 -2.98
CA VAL A 83 -45.84 -54.93 -1.92
C VAL A 83 -46.59 -56.13 -2.46
N ASN A 84 -47.61 -55.92 -3.35
CA ASN A 84 -48.41 -56.99 -3.92
C ASN A 84 -47.59 -57.89 -4.86
N TRP A 85 -46.66 -57.29 -5.63
CA TRP A 85 -45.80 -58.05 -6.52
C TRP A 85 -44.90 -59.02 -5.73
N VAL A 86 -44.30 -58.57 -4.64
CA VAL A 86 -43.49 -59.42 -3.76
C VAL A 86 -44.36 -60.53 -3.12
N GLN A 87 -45.53 -60.18 -2.59
CA GLN A 87 -46.42 -61.14 -1.95
C GLN A 87 -47.01 -62.17 -2.93
N SER A 88 -47.13 -61.84 -4.23
CA SER A 88 -47.55 -62.76 -5.27
C SER A 88 -46.49 -63.77 -5.68
N GLY A 89 -45.27 -63.68 -5.11
CA GLY A 89 -44.20 -64.62 -5.33
C GLY A 89 -43.22 -64.18 -6.45
N GLU A 90 -43.15 -62.89 -6.77
CA GLU A 90 -42.15 -62.27 -7.66
C GLU A 90 -42.13 -62.89 -9.07
N GLN A 91 -43.36 -63.23 -9.63
CA GLN A 91 -43.45 -64.04 -10.82
C GLN A 91 -43.29 -63.32 -12.14
N ASP A 92 -43.50 -62.01 -12.20
CA ASP A 92 -43.36 -61.22 -13.43
C ASP A 92 -42.16 -60.26 -13.33
N GLU A 93 -41.00 -60.72 -13.71
CA GLU A 93 -39.79 -59.94 -13.73
C GLU A 93 -39.87 -58.71 -14.65
N GLU A 94 -40.52 -58.83 -15.81
CA GLU A 94 -40.67 -57.70 -16.72
C GLU A 94 -41.50 -56.58 -16.09
N GLU A 95 -42.42 -56.87 -15.19
CA GLU A 95 -43.29 -55.90 -14.55
C GLU A 95 -42.51 -55.03 -13.54
N ILE A 96 -41.65 -55.62 -12.70
CA ILE A 96 -40.82 -54.90 -11.76
C ILE A 96 -39.72 -54.09 -12.51
N VAL A 97 -39.13 -54.63 -13.55
CA VAL A 97 -38.15 -53.92 -14.37
C VAL A 97 -38.78 -52.69 -15.02
N ARG A 98 -39.97 -52.79 -15.63
CA ARG A 98 -40.73 -51.66 -16.16
C ARG A 98 -41.06 -50.61 -15.12
N TYR A 99 -41.38 -51.02 -13.91
CA TYR A 99 -41.64 -50.13 -12.78
C TYR A 99 -40.39 -49.34 -12.39
N LEU A 100 -39.28 -50.03 -12.15
CA LEU A 100 -37.99 -49.41 -11.78
C LEU A 100 -37.46 -48.50 -12.91
N GLN A 101 -37.60 -48.91 -14.16
CA GLN A 101 -37.21 -48.09 -15.34
C GLN A 101 -38.02 -46.79 -15.41
N ARG A 102 -39.37 -46.85 -15.14
CA ARG A 102 -40.19 -45.63 -15.14
C ARG A 102 -39.82 -44.68 -14.02
N ILE A 103 -39.49 -45.16 -12.83
CA ILE A 103 -39.03 -44.33 -11.70
C ILE A 103 -37.72 -43.65 -12.13
N ARG A 104 -36.74 -44.42 -12.63
CA ARG A 104 -35.46 -43.90 -13.05
C ARG A 104 -35.62 -42.80 -14.10
N GLU A 105 -36.35 -43.07 -15.20
CA GLU A 105 -36.51 -42.13 -16.34
C GLU A 105 -37.34 -40.89 -15.94
N ARG A 106 -38.43 -41.05 -15.19
CA ARG A 106 -39.32 -39.96 -14.84
C ARG A 106 -38.66 -38.91 -13.95
N TYR A 107 -37.80 -39.35 -13.05
CA TYR A 107 -37.19 -38.49 -12.04
C TYR A 107 -35.69 -38.20 -12.32
N GLY A 108 -35.13 -38.81 -13.35
CA GLY A 108 -33.75 -38.60 -13.78
C GLY A 108 -32.70 -39.23 -12.82
N TYR A 109 -33.08 -40.33 -12.16
CA TYR A 109 -32.18 -41.04 -11.27
C TYR A 109 -31.16 -41.85 -12.06
N PHE A 110 -29.97 -42.01 -11.47
CA PHE A 110 -28.91 -42.83 -12.04
C PHE A 110 -29.28 -44.31 -11.96
N SER A 111 -29.79 -44.77 -10.80
CA SER A 111 -30.25 -46.12 -10.53
C SER A 111 -31.61 -46.13 -9.86
N ALA A 112 -32.38 -47.19 -10.02
CA ALA A 112 -33.57 -47.53 -9.23
C ALA A 112 -33.59 -49.05 -9.06
N PHE A 113 -33.84 -49.51 -7.85
CA PHE A 113 -33.63 -50.92 -7.53
C PHE A 113 -34.61 -51.40 -6.46
N PHE A 114 -34.71 -52.74 -6.37
CA PHE A 114 -35.38 -53.46 -5.29
C PHE A 114 -34.61 -54.74 -4.96
N VAL A 115 -34.34 -55.00 -3.68
CA VAL A 115 -33.67 -56.19 -3.20
C VAL A 115 -34.68 -56.99 -2.34
N SER A 116 -35.06 -58.19 -2.78
CA SER A 116 -36.05 -59.00 -2.08
C SER A 116 -35.50 -59.64 -0.83
N ALA A 117 -36.27 -59.59 0.25
CA ALA A 117 -35.98 -60.33 1.49
C ALA A 117 -36.28 -61.84 1.33
N ILE A 118 -37.12 -62.22 0.36
CA ILE A 118 -37.58 -63.59 0.14
C ILE A 118 -36.65 -64.39 -0.80
N THR A 119 -36.48 -63.88 -2.05
CA THR A 119 -35.69 -64.55 -3.08
C THR A 119 -34.22 -64.20 -3.01
N LYS A 120 -33.86 -63.07 -2.31
CA LYS A 120 -32.54 -62.46 -2.30
C LYS A 120 -32.08 -61.96 -3.67
N ASN A 121 -32.99 -61.80 -4.62
CA ASN A 121 -32.69 -61.24 -5.93
C ASN A 121 -32.58 -59.70 -5.79
N TYR A 122 -31.58 -59.17 -6.51
CA TYR A 122 -31.37 -57.76 -6.69
C TYR A 122 -31.92 -57.34 -8.04
N TYR A 123 -33.10 -56.75 -8.05
CA TYR A 123 -33.74 -56.20 -9.26
C TYR A 123 -33.32 -54.79 -9.48
N TYR A 124 -33.00 -54.43 -10.69
CA TYR A 124 -32.69 -53.07 -11.10
C TYR A 124 -33.42 -52.72 -12.41
N TYR A 125 -33.23 -51.56 -12.96
CA TYR A 125 -33.97 -51.05 -14.11
C TYR A 125 -33.75 -51.83 -15.43
N ASP A 126 -32.81 -52.78 -15.49
CA ASP A 126 -32.49 -53.57 -16.70
C ASP A 126 -32.56 -55.10 -16.43
N GLY A 127 -33.09 -55.54 -15.29
CA GLY A 127 -33.27 -56.95 -14.97
C GLY A 127 -32.85 -57.35 -13.53
N ILE A 128 -32.46 -58.61 -13.37
CA ILE A 128 -31.87 -59.12 -12.13
C ILE A 128 -30.34 -58.98 -12.26
N LEU A 129 -29.74 -58.19 -11.31
CA LEU A 129 -28.28 -58.05 -11.29
C LEU A 129 -27.61 -59.32 -10.75
N LYS A 130 -28.04 -59.78 -9.59
CA LYS A 130 -27.49 -60.94 -8.90
C LYS A 130 -28.45 -61.42 -7.80
N GLN A 131 -28.10 -62.53 -7.17
CA GLN A 131 -28.67 -62.92 -5.88
C GLN A 131 -27.68 -62.52 -4.80
N ILE A 132 -28.12 -61.72 -3.83
CA ILE A 132 -27.27 -61.19 -2.77
C ILE A 132 -26.84 -62.27 -1.77
N SER A 133 -25.58 -62.16 -1.25
CA SER A 133 -25.00 -63.08 -0.29
C SER A 133 -24.29 -62.31 0.86
N PRO A 134 -24.37 -62.79 2.08
CA PRO A 134 -23.62 -62.18 3.20
C PRO A 134 -22.09 -62.39 3.12
N GLU A 135 -21.65 -63.27 2.19
CA GLU A 135 -20.22 -63.50 1.93
C GLU A 135 -19.65 -62.60 0.80
N ASP A 136 -20.50 -61.85 0.14
CA ASP A 136 -20.13 -60.87 -0.87
C ASP A 136 -19.89 -59.48 -0.22
N ASP A 137 -18.70 -58.94 -0.31
CA ASP A 137 -18.39 -57.63 0.29
C ASP A 137 -19.26 -56.49 -0.29
N HIS A 138 -19.73 -56.62 -1.55
CA HIS A 138 -20.63 -55.67 -2.18
C HIS A 138 -22.08 -55.75 -1.69
N ASP A 139 -22.45 -56.77 -0.92
CA ASP A 139 -23.79 -56.94 -0.40
C ASP A 139 -23.90 -56.62 1.09
N ILE A 140 -22.79 -56.30 1.75
CA ILE A 140 -22.71 -56.04 3.19
C ILE A 140 -23.65 -54.90 3.58
N TRP A 141 -23.82 -53.88 2.72
CA TRP A 141 -24.70 -52.75 2.94
C TRP A 141 -26.15 -53.20 3.25
N TYR A 142 -26.67 -54.17 2.49
CA TYR A 142 -28.03 -54.66 2.70
C TYR A 142 -28.21 -55.29 4.12
N TYR A 143 -27.29 -56.15 4.51
CA TYR A 143 -27.33 -56.81 5.80
C TYR A 143 -27.11 -55.83 6.96
N ASN A 144 -26.30 -54.84 6.78
CA ASN A 144 -26.11 -53.76 7.74
C ASN A 144 -27.38 -52.90 7.85
N PHE A 145 -27.98 -52.51 6.75
CA PHE A 145 -29.22 -51.73 6.74
C PHE A 145 -30.37 -52.49 7.43
N VAL A 146 -30.55 -53.74 7.12
CA VAL A 146 -31.55 -54.58 7.79
C VAL A 146 -31.30 -54.65 9.30
N ARG A 147 -30.06 -54.78 9.72
CA ARG A 147 -29.69 -54.86 11.16
C ARG A 147 -29.92 -53.53 11.89
N LEU A 148 -29.69 -52.37 11.22
CA LEU A 148 -29.90 -51.04 11.76
C LEU A 148 -31.38 -50.80 12.13
N GLY A 149 -32.34 -51.45 11.42
CA GLY A 149 -33.75 -51.32 11.68
C GLY A 149 -34.32 -49.92 11.44
N ARG A 150 -33.61 -49.07 10.70
CA ARG A 150 -34.09 -47.75 10.31
C ARG A 150 -35.08 -47.85 9.17
N GLU A 151 -35.95 -46.83 9.02
CA GLU A 151 -36.89 -46.73 7.92
C GLU A 151 -36.17 -46.53 6.58
N TYR A 152 -35.14 -45.70 6.60
CA TYR A 152 -34.22 -45.48 5.46
C TYR A 152 -32.81 -45.21 5.92
N ASP A 153 -31.88 -45.31 4.97
CA ASP A 153 -30.45 -44.98 5.14
C ASP A 153 -29.86 -44.51 3.81
N LEU A 154 -28.83 -43.67 3.89
CA LEU A 154 -28.04 -43.29 2.77
C LEU A 154 -26.70 -44.05 2.81
N ASP A 155 -26.29 -44.55 1.65
CA ASP A 155 -25.05 -45.30 1.52
C ASP A 155 -24.32 -44.84 0.27
N VAL A 156 -23.00 -44.73 0.35
CA VAL A 156 -22.12 -44.38 -0.79
C VAL A 156 -21.34 -45.61 -1.17
N ASP A 157 -21.63 -46.12 -2.35
CA ASP A 157 -20.93 -47.31 -2.86
C ASP A 157 -20.74 -47.24 -4.38
N ASN A 158 -19.92 -48.13 -4.90
CA ASN A 158 -19.74 -48.34 -6.32
C ASN A 158 -20.90 -49.16 -6.87
N ASP A 159 -21.69 -48.60 -7.78
CA ASP A 159 -22.83 -49.29 -8.39
C ASP A 159 -22.34 -50.41 -9.31
N GLU A 160 -22.54 -51.65 -8.89
CA GLU A 160 -22.17 -52.85 -9.63
C GLU A 160 -22.92 -52.95 -10.99
N ALA A 161 -24.16 -52.43 -11.06
CA ALA A 161 -24.96 -52.44 -12.27
C ALA A 161 -24.43 -51.51 -13.35
N THR A 162 -23.54 -50.56 -13.01
CA THR A 162 -23.04 -49.52 -13.91
C THR A 162 -21.53 -49.41 -13.96
N ASN A 163 -20.85 -50.60 -13.91
CA ASN A 163 -19.37 -50.70 -13.98
C ASN A 163 -18.60 -49.93 -12.86
N GLY A 164 -19.14 -49.90 -11.65
CA GLY A 164 -18.47 -49.33 -10.53
C GLY A 164 -18.53 -47.79 -10.45
N THR A 165 -19.57 -47.18 -10.99
CA THR A 165 -19.80 -45.73 -10.83
C THR A 165 -20.17 -45.45 -9.39
N MET A 166 -19.42 -44.52 -8.74
CA MET A 166 -19.71 -44.12 -7.38
C MET A 166 -21.05 -43.43 -7.27
N THR A 167 -21.91 -43.97 -6.41
CA THR A 167 -23.34 -43.66 -6.35
C THR A 167 -23.77 -43.48 -4.89
N ILE A 168 -24.62 -42.48 -4.63
CA ILE A 168 -25.32 -42.30 -3.36
C ILE A 168 -26.62 -43.08 -3.47
N PHE A 169 -26.72 -44.16 -2.75
CA PHE A 169 -27.93 -44.96 -2.68
C PHE A 169 -28.82 -44.47 -1.52
N ILE A 170 -30.09 -44.32 -1.81
CA ILE A 170 -31.12 -44.04 -0.80
C ILE A 170 -31.94 -45.32 -0.62
N ASN A 171 -31.66 -46.03 0.46
CA ASN A 171 -32.19 -47.32 0.78
C ASN A 171 -33.43 -47.17 1.67
N HIS A 172 -34.58 -47.61 1.23
CA HIS A 172 -35.82 -47.62 2.02
C HIS A 172 -36.30 -49.05 2.31
N ARG A 173 -36.76 -49.22 3.52
CA ARG A 173 -37.31 -50.50 4.01
C ARG A 173 -38.70 -50.70 3.46
N LEU A 174 -38.93 -51.82 2.72
CA LEU A 174 -40.24 -52.22 2.26
C LEU A 174 -40.87 -53.19 3.27
N GLU A 175 -42.06 -52.85 3.74
CA GLU A 175 -42.83 -53.68 4.68
C GLU A 175 -44.28 -53.85 4.21
N ASP A 176 -44.91 -54.94 4.60
CA ASP A 176 -46.34 -55.12 4.36
C ASP A 176 -47.20 -54.39 5.42
N SER A 177 -48.51 -54.37 5.25
CA SER A 177 -49.46 -53.74 6.17
C SER A 177 -49.45 -54.29 7.62
N LYS A 178 -48.73 -55.41 7.87
CA LYS A 178 -48.54 -56.03 9.17
C LYS A 178 -47.16 -55.75 9.76
N GLY A 179 -46.31 -55.02 9.05
CA GLY A 179 -44.92 -54.72 9.43
C GLY A 179 -43.96 -55.87 9.14
N ASN A 180 -44.30 -56.83 8.29
CA ASN A 180 -43.35 -57.85 7.85
C ASN A 180 -42.38 -57.27 6.83
N PHE A 181 -41.10 -57.48 7.03
CA PHE A 181 -40.03 -57.00 6.12
C PHE A 181 -40.06 -57.78 4.81
N LEU A 182 -40.25 -57.10 3.69
CA LEU A 182 -40.32 -57.65 2.36
C LEU A 182 -39.04 -57.43 1.54
N GLY A 183 -38.26 -56.42 1.88
CA GLY A 183 -37.01 -56.12 1.14
C GLY A 183 -36.58 -54.67 1.32
N VAL A 184 -35.64 -54.27 0.47
CA VAL A 184 -35.12 -52.90 0.41
C VAL A 184 -35.31 -52.36 -1.00
N THR A 185 -35.91 -51.18 -1.11
CA THR A 185 -36.08 -50.49 -2.38
C THR A 185 -35.43 -49.11 -2.32
N GLY A 186 -35.08 -48.54 -3.45
CA GLY A 186 -34.46 -47.22 -3.47
C GLY A 186 -34.04 -46.71 -4.82
N VAL A 187 -33.42 -45.57 -4.78
CA VAL A 187 -32.86 -44.91 -5.96
C VAL A 187 -31.39 -44.56 -5.72
N GLY A 188 -30.62 -44.41 -6.82
CA GLY A 188 -29.22 -44.01 -6.79
C GLY A 188 -29.01 -42.68 -7.49
N LEU A 189 -28.20 -41.81 -6.87
CA LEU A 189 -27.74 -40.56 -7.46
C LEU A 189 -26.27 -40.68 -7.79
N GLN A 190 -25.89 -40.27 -8.98
CA GLN A 190 -24.49 -40.29 -9.38
C GLN A 190 -23.68 -39.25 -8.56
N MET A 191 -22.62 -39.72 -7.91
CA MET A 191 -21.77 -38.87 -7.05
C MET A 191 -21.13 -37.71 -7.81
N SER A 192 -20.77 -37.89 -9.09
CA SER A 192 -20.16 -36.83 -9.89
C SER A 192 -21.06 -35.60 -10.00
N THR A 193 -22.38 -35.75 -10.07
CA THR A 193 -23.32 -34.60 -10.12
C THR A 193 -23.28 -33.79 -8.84
N MET A 194 -23.21 -34.44 -7.69
CA MET A 194 -23.05 -33.76 -6.39
C MET A 194 -21.67 -33.09 -6.29
N GLY A 195 -20.62 -33.79 -6.75
CA GLY A 195 -19.26 -33.24 -6.79
C GLY A 195 -19.15 -32.00 -7.67
N GLU A 196 -19.80 -31.97 -8.84
CA GLU A 196 -19.87 -30.79 -9.70
C GLU A 196 -20.59 -29.61 -9.02
N THR A 197 -21.67 -29.89 -8.29
CA THR A 197 -22.38 -28.87 -7.51
C THR A 197 -21.45 -28.28 -6.44
N LEU A 198 -20.75 -29.11 -5.64
CA LEU A 198 -19.81 -28.64 -4.62
C LEU A 198 -18.63 -27.89 -5.22
N GLU A 199 -18.11 -28.33 -6.37
CA GLU A 199 -17.01 -27.62 -7.06
C GLU A 199 -17.47 -26.26 -7.59
N SER A 200 -18.71 -26.14 -8.12
CA SER A 200 -19.27 -24.85 -8.53
C SER A 200 -19.35 -23.85 -7.38
N TYR A 201 -19.67 -24.32 -6.19
CA TYR A 201 -19.64 -23.49 -4.98
C TYR A 201 -18.20 -23.10 -4.58
N ARG A 202 -17.25 -24.03 -4.69
CA ARG A 202 -15.84 -23.75 -4.47
C ARG A 202 -15.31 -22.65 -5.39
N GLU A 203 -15.61 -22.74 -6.69
CA GLU A 203 -15.22 -21.73 -7.67
C GLU A 203 -15.88 -20.37 -7.41
N ARG A 204 -17.16 -20.37 -7.05
CA ARG A 204 -17.95 -19.16 -6.85
C ARG A 204 -17.61 -18.42 -5.56
N PHE A 205 -17.40 -19.15 -4.49
CA PHE A 205 -17.25 -18.58 -3.14
C PHE A 205 -15.84 -18.74 -2.56
N GLY A 206 -14.97 -19.54 -3.17
CA GLY A 206 -13.63 -19.81 -2.68
C GLY A 206 -13.60 -20.65 -1.40
N HIS A 207 -14.65 -21.48 -1.15
CA HIS A 207 -14.78 -22.31 0.02
C HIS A 207 -14.69 -23.78 -0.37
N LEU A 208 -13.93 -24.56 0.40
CA LEU A 208 -13.93 -26.00 0.26
C LEU A 208 -15.17 -26.57 0.99
N ILE A 209 -15.95 -27.40 0.29
CA ILE A 209 -17.20 -27.95 0.80
C ILE A 209 -17.14 -29.45 0.64
N TYR A 210 -17.46 -30.19 1.70
CA TYR A 210 -17.50 -31.64 1.70
C TYR A 210 -18.46 -32.15 2.78
N MET A 211 -18.81 -33.42 2.72
CA MET A 211 -19.67 -34.07 3.70
C MET A 211 -18.99 -35.31 4.30
N ILE A 212 -19.21 -35.50 5.58
CA ILE A 212 -18.69 -36.62 6.36
C ILE A 212 -19.85 -37.30 7.09
N ASP A 213 -19.69 -38.59 7.38
CA ASP A 213 -20.62 -39.34 8.22
C ASP A 213 -20.39 -39.06 9.72
N SER A 214 -21.18 -39.74 10.56
CA SER A 214 -21.12 -39.61 12.01
C SER A 214 -19.82 -40.16 12.64
N ASP A 215 -19.06 -40.94 11.92
CA ASP A 215 -17.72 -41.42 12.31
C ASP A 215 -16.60 -40.50 11.81
N GLY A 216 -16.93 -39.52 10.98
CA GLY A 216 -16.02 -38.55 10.40
C GLY A 216 -15.38 -39.00 9.10
N LEU A 217 -15.86 -40.10 8.48
CA LEU A 217 -15.39 -40.57 7.18
C LEU A 217 -15.98 -39.70 6.07
N ILE A 218 -15.15 -39.31 5.10
CA ILE A 218 -15.59 -38.47 3.97
C ILE A 218 -16.53 -39.29 3.08
N GLN A 219 -17.75 -38.75 2.90
CA GLN A 219 -18.76 -39.32 2.03
C GLN A 219 -18.86 -38.60 0.68
N ILE A 220 -18.70 -37.27 0.67
CA ILE A 220 -18.71 -36.43 -0.53
C ILE A 220 -17.57 -35.43 -0.43
N HIS A 221 -16.76 -35.34 -1.48
CA HIS A 221 -15.65 -34.40 -1.57
C HIS A 221 -15.35 -34.06 -3.04
N PRO A 222 -14.91 -32.82 -3.40
CA PRO A 222 -14.47 -32.50 -4.75
C PRO A 222 -13.30 -33.38 -5.24
N ASP A 223 -12.40 -33.76 -4.35
CA ASP A 223 -11.36 -34.73 -4.61
C ASP A 223 -11.89 -36.15 -4.32
N GLN A 224 -12.15 -36.91 -5.39
CA GLN A 224 -12.73 -38.26 -5.29
C GLN A 224 -11.78 -39.28 -4.62
N ASP A 225 -10.49 -39.03 -4.60
CA ASP A 225 -9.53 -39.95 -3.96
C ASP A 225 -9.65 -40.01 -2.43
N LEU A 226 -10.28 -39.01 -1.83
CA LEU A 226 -10.51 -38.91 -0.38
C LEU A 226 -11.79 -39.62 0.08
N ILE A 227 -12.74 -39.89 -0.83
CA ILE A 227 -14.06 -40.41 -0.53
C ILE A 227 -13.92 -41.88 -0.02
N LEU A 228 -14.59 -42.20 1.09
CA LEU A 228 -14.59 -43.50 1.77
C LEU A 228 -13.21 -44.00 2.24
N LYS A 229 -12.19 -43.16 2.15
CA LYS A 229 -10.79 -43.53 2.47
C LYS A 229 -10.20 -42.68 3.59
N THR A 230 -10.64 -41.44 3.73
CA THR A 230 -10.02 -40.47 4.63
C THR A 230 -11.02 -40.03 5.69
N ASN A 231 -10.56 -39.98 6.93
CA ASN A 231 -11.33 -39.44 8.04
C ASN A 231 -10.98 -37.96 8.28
N ILE A 232 -11.94 -37.15 8.70
CA ILE A 232 -11.68 -35.73 9.00
C ILE A 232 -10.56 -35.53 10.04
N ARG A 233 -10.34 -36.50 10.91
CA ARG A 233 -9.26 -36.50 11.92
C ARG A 233 -7.87 -36.64 11.32
N ASP A 234 -7.77 -37.13 10.08
CA ASP A 234 -6.49 -37.33 9.38
C ASP A 234 -5.97 -36.05 8.74
N PHE A 235 -6.81 -35.01 8.66
CA PHE A 235 -6.38 -33.71 8.13
C PHE A 235 -5.53 -32.93 9.13
N ASP A 236 -4.56 -32.23 8.59
CA ASP A 236 -3.66 -31.36 9.33
C ASP A 236 -4.44 -30.28 10.10
N GLY A 237 -4.25 -30.24 11.42
CA GLY A 237 -4.94 -29.30 12.32
C GLY A 237 -6.33 -29.74 12.77
N LEU A 238 -6.96 -30.78 12.20
CA LEU A 238 -8.30 -31.27 12.58
C LEU A 238 -8.31 -32.46 13.53
N SER A 239 -7.18 -33.09 13.79
CA SER A 239 -7.09 -34.30 14.63
C SER A 239 -7.70 -34.13 16.03
N LEU A 240 -7.57 -32.94 16.64
CA LEU A 240 -8.12 -32.65 17.96
C LEU A 240 -9.58 -32.14 17.88
N LEU A 241 -9.91 -31.40 16.82
CA LEU A 241 -11.24 -30.82 16.62
C LEU A 241 -12.27 -31.83 16.10
N GLY A 242 -11.85 -32.93 15.51
CA GLY A 242 -12.73 -33.93 14.93
C GLY A 242 -13.79 -34.49 15.87
N GLN A 243 -13.50 -34.57 17.18
CA GLN A 243 -14.53 -34.99 18.18
C GLN A 243 -15.54 -33.89 18.48
N GLU A 244 -15.11 -32.62 18.46
CA GLU A 244 -15.99 -31.48 18.69
C GLU A 244 -16.89 -31.21 17.50
N ILE A 245 -16.38 -31.45 16.27
CA ILE A 245 -17.12 -31.31 15.02
C ILE A 245 -18.29 -32.30 14.94
N LEU A 246 -18.09 -33.52 15.46
CA LEU A 246 -19.08 -34.60 15.38
C LEU A 246 -20.16 -34.55 16.49
N GLN A 247 -20.55 -33.34 16.91
CA GLN A 247 -21.68 -33.15 17.84
C GLN A 247 -23.01 -33.18 17.08
N LYS A 248 -23.91 -34.09 17.49
CA LYS A 248 -25.22 -34.29 16.83
C LYS A 248 -26.25 -33.28 17.34
N ASP A 249 -26.08 -32.02 16.94
CA ASP A 249 -27.11 -31.01 17.16
C ASP A 249 -27.43 -30.27 15.84
N SER A 250 -28.53 -29.55 15.80
CA SER A 250 -29.02 -28.85 14.61
C SER A 250 -28.40 -27.47 14.41
N GLU A 251 -27.54 -27.02 15.34
CA GLU A 251 -26.86 -25.71 15.22
C GLU A 251 -25.62 -25.82 14.35
N THR A 252 -25.26 -24.71 13.70
CA THR A 252 -24.00 -24.62 12.94
C THR A 252 -22.91 -24.20 13.90
N HIS A 253 -21.88 -25.04 14.03
CA HIS A 253 -20.69 -24.75 14.83
C HIS A 253 -19.56 -24.20 13.97
N TYR A 254 -18.78 -23.27 14.54
CA TYR A 254 -17.66 -22.61 13.85
C TYR A 254 -16.37 -22.86 14.60
N TYR A 255 -15.38 -23.34 13.86
CA TYR A 255 -14.05 -23.66 14.37
C TYR A 255 -12.99 -22.89 13.58
N ALA A 256 -11.83 -22.70 14.18
CA ALA A 256 -10.65 -22.19 13.51
C ALA A 256 -9.45 -23.09 13.85
N TYR A 257 -8.66 -23.43 12.83
CA TYR A 257 -7.48 -24.25 12.99
C TYR A 257 -6.37 -23.78 12.08
N ASN A 258 -5.14 -24.18 12.38
CA ASN A 258 -3.96 -23.82 11.60
C ASN A 258 -3.47 -25.01 10.80
N THR A 259 -3.23 -24.77 9.50
CA THR A 259 -2.54 -25.68 8.60
C THR A 259 -1.15 -25.17 8.29
N HIS A 260 -0.35 -25.95 7.60
CA HIS A 260 0.95 -25.51 7.08
C HIS A 260 0.84 -24.29 6.13
N SER A 261 -0.32 -24.08 5.49
CA SER A 261 -0.60 -22.97 4.57
C SER A 261 -1.16 -21.73 5.25
N GLY A 262 -1.70 -21.84 6.47
CA GLY A 262 -2.26 -20.72 7.22
C GLY A 262 -3.46 -21.08 8.07
N GLU A 263 -4.17 -20.06 8.53
CA GLU A 263 -5.38 -20.19 9.34
C GLU A 263 -6.58 -20.52 8.43
N VAL A 264 -7.35 -21.57 8.80
CA VAL A 264 -8.58 -22.00 8.14
C VAL A 264 -9.72 -21.85 9.12
N THR A 265 -10.84 -21.28 8.67
CA THR A 265 -12.09 -21.24 9.41
C THR A 265 -13.03 -22.30 8.83
N LEU A 266 -13.65 -23.10 9.69
CA LEU A 266 -14.52 -24.21 9.34
C LEU A 266 -15.89 -24.00 9.97
N SER A 267 -16.95 -24.26 9.21
CA SER A 267 -18.31 -24.49 9.79
C SER A 267 -18.69 -25.95 9.63
N ALA A 268 -19.29 -26.50 10.65
CA ALA A 268 -19.86 -27.85 10.67
C ALA A 268 -21.31 -27.79 11.00
N ARG A 269 -22.16 -28.45 10.22
CA ARG A 269 -23.60 -28.54 10.44
C ARG A 269 -24.09 -29.97 10.25
N TYR A 270 -24.80 -30.48 11.24
CA TYR A 270 -25.37 -31.82 11.23
C TYR A 270 -26.66 -31.90 10.41
N PHE A 271 -26.78 -32.93 9.59
CA PHE A 271 -27.97 -33.31 8.83
C PHE A 271 -28.63 -34.53 9.51
N PRO A 272 -29.70 -34.33 10.27
CA PRO A 272 -30.35 -35.45 10.97
C PRO A 272 -30.89 -36.55 10.06
N ASP A 273 -31.38 -36.15 8.87
CA ASP A 273 -32.02 -37.09 7.93
C ASP A 273 -31.01 -38.08 7.30
N MET A 274 -29.72 -37.71 7.29
CA MET A 274 -28.69 -38.55 6.69
C MET A 274 -27.66 -39.08 7.69
N ASP A 275 -27.70 -38.60 8.93
CA ASP A 275 -26.67 -38.82 9.96
C ASP A 275 -25.26 -38.35 9.51
N TRP A 276 -25.21 -37.29 8.69
CA TRP A 276 -23.99 -36.72 8.11
C TRP A 276 -23.76 -35.28 8.58
N TYR A 277 -22.57 -34.75 8.31
CA TYR A 277 -22.20 -33.35 8.58
C TYR A 277 -21.79 -32.67 7.29
N LEU A 278 -22.31 -31.47 7.06
CA LEU A 278 -21.82 -30.55 6.06
C LEU A 278 -20.66 -29.76 6.65
N ILE A 279 -19.53 -29.82 5.99
CA ILE A 279 -18.33 -29.06 6.34
C ILE A 279 -18.08 -28.02 5.25
N VAL A 280 -17.90 -26.76 5.68
CA VAL A 280 -17.52 -25.66 4.80
C VAL A 280 -16.28 -25.00 5.36
N GLU A 281 -15.19 -25.03 4.61
CA GLU A 281 -13.89 -24.48 5.00
C GLU A 281 -13.55 -23.24 4.19
N GLN A 282 -13.00 -22.26 4.87
CA GLN A 282 -12.47 -21.05 4.26
C GLN A 282 -11.01 -20.86 4.62
N ASP A 283 -10.15 -20.92 3.63
CA ASP A 283 -8.74 -20.53 3.77
C ASP A 283 -8.64 -19.00 3.89
N GLN A 284 -8.18 -18.56 5.06
CA GLN A 284 -7.98 -17.13 5.34
C GLN A 284 -6.77 -16.53 4.59
N THR A 285 -5.89 -17.37 4.04
CA THR A 285 -4.67 -16.92 3.35
C THR A 285 -4.99 -16.04 2.15
N GLN A 286 -6.02 -16.40 1.37
CA GLN A 286 -6.44 -15.62 0.21
C GLN A 286 -7.09 -14.28 0.61
N THR A 287 -7.93 -14.31 1.65
CA THR A 287 -8.62 -13.13 2.17
C THR A 287 -7.62 -12.13 2.77
N LEU A 288 -6.64 -12.63 3.53
CA LEU A 288 -5.56 -11.83 4.11
C LEU A 288 -4.52 -11.40 3.07
N GLY A 289 -4.40 -12.11 1.94
CA GLY A 289 -3.54 -11.74 0.82
C GLY A 289 -3.85 -10.34 0.30
N LYS A 290 -5.12 -9.99 0.12
CA LYS A 290 -5.57 -8.64 -0.30
C LYS A 290 -5.21 -7.57 0.75
N ALA A 291 -5.39 -7.87 2.03
CA ALA A 291 -5.01 -6.95 3.10
C ALA A 291 -3.49 -6.69 3.12
N ARG A 292 -2.67 -7.71 2.86
CA ARG A 292 -1.22 -7.59 2.74
C ARG A 292 -0.81 -6.76 1.52
N GLU A 293 -1.46 -6.93 0.39
CA GLU A 293 -1.22 -6.13 -0.81
C GLU A 293 -1.51 -4.65 -0.56
N HIS A 294 -2.63 -4.33 0.10
CA HIS A 294 -2.94 -2.97 0.52
C HIS A 294 -1.90 -2.39 1.49
N LEU A 295 -1.39 -3.18 2.44
CA LEU A 295 -0.31 -2.75 3.32
C LEU A 295 0.95 -2.35 2.54
N ILE A 296 1.39 -3.19 1.61
CA ILE A 296 2.57 -2.93 0.77
C ILE A 296 2.36 -1.67 -0.07
N THR A 297 1.19 -1.54 -0.68
CA THR A 297 0.84 -0.37 -1.50
C THR A 297 0.84 0.91 -0.66
N ASN A 298 0.25 0.90 0.53
CA ASN A 298 0.23 2.05 1.44
C ASN A 298 1.65 2.45 1.88
N ILE A 299 2.52 1.49 2.18
CA ILE A 299 3.92 1.77 2.53
C ILE A 299 4.67 2.37 1.33
N ALA A 300 4.46 1.85 0.12
CA ALA A 300 5.08 2.39 -1.09
C ALA A 300 4.64 3.83 -1.38
N ILE A 301 3.34 4.11 -1.27
CA ILE A 301 2.79 5.47 -1.41
C ILE A 301 3.38 6.40 -0.33
N GLY A 302 3.43 5.96 0.93
CA GLY A 302 4.02 6.72 2.02
C GLY A 302 5.49 7.06 1.78
N LEU A 303 6.26 6.15 1.21
CA LEU A 303 7.66 6.37 0.85
C LEU A 303 7.81 7.39 -0.27
N ILE A 304 7.00 7.31 -1.32
CA ILE A 304 6.97 8.29 -2.42
C ILE A 304 6.62 9.69 -1.89
N VAL A 305 5.57 9.80 -1.08
CA VAL A 305 5.15 11.08 -0.47
C VAL A 305 6.26 11.64 0.42
N THR A 306 6.92 10.80 1.21
CA THR A 306 8.05 11.21 2.04
C THR A 306 9.19 11.79 1.20
N ILE A 307 9.56 11.15 0.10
CA ILE A 307 10.60 11.65 -0.81
C ILE A 307 10.19 13.02 -1.40
N LEU A 308 8.96 13.16 -1.87
CA LEU A 308 8.46 14.43 -2.43
C LEU A 308 8.49 15.56 -1.40
N VAL A 309 8.06 15.29 -0.16
CA VAL A 309 8.11 16.27 0.93
C VAL A 309 9.54 16.69 1.24
N ILE A 310 10.48 15.74 1.31
CA ILE A 310 11.89 16.03 1.56
C ILE A 310 12.49 16.90 0.44
N VAL A 311 12.23 16.57 -0.82
CA VAL A 311 12.69 17.36 -1.97
C VAL A 311 12.14 18.79 -1.89
N LEU A 312 10.84 18.94 -1.61
CA LEU A 312 10.21 20.25 -1.46
C LEU A 312 10.85 21.05 -0.31
N VAL A 313 11.06 20.43 0.84
CA VAL A 313 11.71 21.08 2.00
C VAL A 313 13.13 21.53 1.66
N ILE A 314 13.90 20.70 0.94
CA ILE A 314 15.25 21.06 0.49
C ILE A 314 15.21 22.28 -0.43
N ILE A 315 14.29 22.32 -1.40
CA ILE A 315 14.15 23.45 -2.34
C ILE A 315 13.80 24.71 -1.58
N VAL A 316 12.78 24.66 -0.71
CA VAL A 316 12.35 25.82 0.09
C VAL A 316 13.46 26.34 1.00
N LEU A 317 14.13 25.44 1.72
CA LEU A 317 15.26 25.81 2.57
C LEU A 317 16.40 26.46 1.79
N ASN A 318 16.76 25.92 0.63
CA ASN A 318 17.81 26.50 -0.22
C ASN A 318 17.42 27.91 -0.71
N MET A 319 16.19 28.10 -1.17
CA MET A 319 15.68 29.40 -1.57
C MET A 319 15.73 30.41 -0.38
N PHE A 320 15.36 29.97 0.79
CA PHE A 320 15.35 30.84 1.99
C PHE A 320 16.78 31.22 2.40
N ILE A 321 17.72 30.24 2.36
CA ILE A 321 19.13 30.49 2.67
C ILE A 321 19.73 31.47 1.67
N SER A 322 19.51 31.30 0.37
CA SER A 322 20.02 32.22 -0.67
C SER A 322 19.49 33.64 -0.48
N LYS A 323 18.21 33.81 -0.14
CA LYS A 323 17.65 35.12 0.17
C LYS A 323 18.29 35.74 1.40
N LEU A 324 18.46 34.96 2.49
CA LEU A 324 19.12 35.44 3.71
C LEU A 324 20.58 35.86 3.46
N GLU A 325 21.29 35.13 2.61
CA GLU A 325 22.66 35.47 2.22
C GLU A 325 22.73 36.79 1.46
N ILE A 326 21.79 37.01 0.51
CA ILE A 326 21.69 38.28 -0.21
C ILE A 326 21.41 39.43 0.77
N TYR A 327 20.42 39.34 1.66
CA TYR A 327 20.14 40.38 2.65
C TYR A 327 21.27 40.62 3.63
N ALA A 328 22.03 39.56 3.97
CA ALA A 328 23.15 39.69 4.89
C ALA A 328 24.39 40.31 4.25
N THR A 329 24.54 40.27 2.91
CA THR A 329 25.80 40.66 2.21
C THR A 329 25.64 41.80 1.23
N LYS A 330 24.39 42.10 0.78
CA LYS A 330 24.12 43.14 -0.21
C LYS A 330 23.34 44.28 0.41
N ASP A 331 23.54 45.49 -0.16
CA ASP A 331 22.69 46.66 0.08
C ASP A 331 21.40 46.53 -0.73
N GLU A 332 20.28 46.67 -0.08
CA GLU A 332 18.95 46.40 -0.66
C GLU A 332 18.62 47.35 -1.84
N MET A 333 19.08 48.60 -1.77
CA MET A 333 18.79 49.62 -2.78
C MET A 333 19.70 49.49 -4.02
N THR A 334 20.98 49.27 -3.82
CA THR A 334 22.00 49.33 -4.88
C THR A 334 22.44 47.96 -5.41
N GLY A 335 22.19 46.87 -4.67
CA GLY A 335 22.66 45.52 -4.99
C GLY A 335 24.18 45.32 -4.83
N LEU A 336 24.93 46.35 -4.44
CA LEU A 336 26.34 46.27 -4.09
C LEU A 336 26.56 45.51 -2.77
N TYR A 337 27.83 45.23 -2.41
CA TYR A 337 28.10 44.74 -1.08
C TYR A 337 27.73 45.79 -0.04
N ASN A 338 27.07 45.34 1.04
CA ASN A 338 26.80 46.22 2.20
C ASN A 338 28.09 46.42 3.04
N ARG A 339 28.07 47.40 3.94
CA ARG A 339 29.20 47.74 4.82
C ARG A 339 29.71 46.51 5.57
N ARG A 340 28.83 45.71 6.14
CA ARG A 340 29.20 44.49 6.88
C ARG A 340 30.01 43.50 6.04
N LYS A 341 29.60 43.30 4.76
CA LYS A 341 30.32 42.41 3.85
C LYS A 341 31.67 43.01 3.43
N MET A 342 31.74 44.31 3.22
CA MET A 342 32.99 44.99 2.90
C MET A 342 33.98 44.91 4.06
N ASP A 343 33.56 45.06 5.33
CA ASP A 343 34.40 44.86 6.52
C ASP A 343 35.01 43.45 6.52
N GLU A 344 34.21 42.42 6.21
CA GLU A 344 34.70 41.04 6.14
C GLU A 344 35.72 40.84 5.02
N LEU A 345 35.46 41.44 3.83
CA LEU A 345 36.34 41.39 2.68
C LEU A 345 37.66 42.12 2.96
N LEU A 346 37.64 43.30 3.57
CA LEU A 346 38.79 44.04 3.98
C LEU A 346 39.71 43.22 4.90
N LEU A 347 39.15 42.63 5.96
CA LEU A 347 39.93 41.78 6.85
C LEU A 347 40.58 40.61 6.15
N ARG A 348 39.84 40.00 5.22
CA ARG A 348 40.32 38.85 4.42
C ARG A 348 41.45 39.23 3.48
N GLU A 349 41.25 40.28 2.67
CA GLU A 349 42.21 40.67 1.67
C GLU A 349 43.48 41.28 2.28
N ILE A 350 43.40 41.97 3.39
CA ILE A 350 44.54 42.41 4.19
C ILE A 350 45.38 41.21 4.65
N ALA A 351 44.72 40.17 5.18
CA ALA A 351 45.44 38.97 5.62
C ALA A 351 46.13 38.25 4.44
N PHE A 352 45.55 38.26 3.25
CA PHE A 352 46.15 37.72 2.06
C PHE A 352 47.30 38.58 1.56
N ALA A 353 47.14 39.91 1.52
CA ALA A 353 48.20 40.83 1.11
C ALA A 353 49.43 40.71 2.01
N MET A 354 49.22 40.64 3.35
CA MET A 354 50.29 40.42 4.29
C MET A 354 51.01 39.08 4.10
N ARG A 355 50.25 38.01 3.83
CA ARG A 355 50.81 36.64 3.68
C ARG A 355 51.65 36.48 2.38
N TYR A 356 51.17 37.05 1.29
CA TYR A 356 51.76 36.83 -0.03
C TYR A 356 52.64 37.97 -0.52
N GLY A 357 52.65 39.11 0.18
CA GLY A 357 53.41 40.28 -0.24
C GLY A 357 52.77 41.04 -1.38
N ASP A 358 51.50 40.81 -1.69
CA ASP A 358 50.80 41.44 -2.80
C ASP A 358 50.37 42.89 -2.42
N PRO A 359 50.41 43.85 -3.37
CA PRO A 359 49.89 45.19 -3.14
C PRO A 359 48.38 45.18 -2.91
N LEU A 360 47.86 46.07 -2.08
CA LEU A 360 46.44 46.23 -1.81
C LEU A 360 46.10 47.72 -1.79
N SER A 361 45.09 48.13 -2.53
CA SER A 361 44.60 49.49 -2.51
C SER A 361 43.13 49.57 -2.10
N LEU A 362 42.77 50.68 -1.47
CA LEU A 362 41.42 51.00 -1.04
C LEU A 362 41.02 52.36 -1.55
N MET A 363 39.79 52.48 -2.05
CA MET A 363 39.18 53.74 -2.45
C MET A 363 37.93 53.98 -1.62
N ILE A 364 37.69 55.21 -1.19
CA ILE A 364 36.42 55.69 -0.72
C ILE A 364 35.96 56.79 -1.68
N LEU A 365 34.70 56.67 -2.10
CA LEU A 365 34.10 57.61 -3.03
C LEU A 365 32.85 58.19 -2.39
N ASP A 366 32.60 59.45 -2.60
CA ASP A 366 31.40 60.16 -2.14
C ASP A 366 30.86 61.06 -3.25
N ILE A 367 29.52 61.11 -3.37
CA ILE A 367 28.84 61.92 -4.38
C ILE A 367 28.83 63.41 -3.97
N ASP A 368 29.40 64.24 -4.81
CA ASP A 368 29.46 65.66 -4.54
C ASP A 368 28.07 66.30 -4.51
N GLN A 369 27.77 66.98 -3.38
CA GLN A 369 26.48 67.68 -3.17
C GLN A 369 25.24 66.80 -3.33
N PHE A 370 25.25 65.53 -2.98
CA PHE A 370 24.13 64.61 -3.14
C PHE A 370 22.90 65.06 -2.34
N LYS A 371 23.08 65.68 -1.21
CA LYS A 371 21.98 66.27 -0.42
C LYS A 371 21.16 67.23 -1.29
N SER A 372 21.81 68.05 -2.10
CA SER A 372 21.08 68.98 -2.98
C SER A 372 20.23 68.30 -4.06
N VAL A 373 20.60 67.09 -4.46
CA VAL A 373 19.73 66.26 -5.35
C VAL A 373 18.43 65.87 -4.65
N ASN A 374 18.56 65.40 -3.42
CA ASN A 374 17.40 65.04 -2.63
C ASN A 374 16.50 66.24 -2.32
N ASP A 375 17.08 67.37 -1.95
CA ASP A 375 16.34 68.59 -1.64
C ASP A 375 15.65 69.18 -2.90
N THR A 376 16.24 69.07 -4.09
CA THR A 376 15.71 69.64 -5.31
C THR A 376 14.73 68.73 -6.05
N TYR A 377 15.08 67.47 -6.17
CA TYR A 377 14.41 66.47 -7.03
C TYR A 377 13.59 65.47 -6.24
N GLY A 378 13.78 65.42 -4.90
CA GLY A 378 13.15 64.48 -3.99
C GLY A 378 13.94 63.18 -3.83
N HIS A 379 13.70 62.45 -2.73
CA HIS A 379 14.44 61.22 -2.36
C HIS A 379 14.35 60.12 -3.42
N HIS A 380 13.20 59.97 -4.06
CA HIS A 380 13.01 58.96 -5.12
C HIS A 380 13.92 59.22 -6.36
N ALA A 381 14.13 60.47 -6.69
CA ALA A 381 15.07 60.84 -7.80
C ALA A 381 16.52 60.61 -7.38
N GLY A 382 16.88 60.88 -6.11
CA GLY A 382 18.17 60.55 -5.52
C GLY A 382 18.43 59.06 -5.52
N ASP A 383 17.45 58.23 -5.16
CA ASP A 383 17.58 56.76 -5.17
C ASP A 383 17.83 56.25 -6.60
N ASN A 384 17.13 56.80 -7.60
CA ASN A 384 17.32 56.44 -9.00
C ASN A 384 18.71 56.87 -9.50
N TYR A 385 19.22 58.02 -9.05
CA TYR A 385 20.58 58.46 -9.35
C TYR A 385 21.62 57.50 -8.76
N LEU A 386 21.45 57.11 -7.48
CA LEU A 386 22.34 56.13 -6.84
C LEU A 386 22.37 54.82 -7.60
N LYS A 387 21.20 54.29 -8.03
CA LYS A 387 21.10 53.04 -8.80
C LYS A 387 21.83 53.16 -10.17
N GLY A 388 21.63 54.26 -10.88
CA GLY A 388 22.28 54.49 -12.15
C GLY A 388 23.79 54.61 -12.02
N MET A 389 24.27 55.38 -11.01
CA MET A 389 25.70 55.49 -10.71
C MET A 389 26.29 54.10 -10.31
N CYS A 390 25.64 53.34 -9.51
CA CYS A 390 26.10 52.01 -9.13
C CYS A 390 26.30 51.09 -10.35
N ALA A 391 25.40 51.13 -11.33
CA ALA A 391 25.54 50.36 -12.57
C ALA A 391 26.78 50.77 -13.35
N VAL A 392 27.08 52.05 -13.41
CA VAL A 392 28.31 52.59 -14.05
C VAL A 392 29.58 52.17 -13.29
N LEU A 393 29.57 52.34 -11.94
CA LEU A 393 30.69 51.87 -11.12
C LEU A 393 30.97 50.39 -11.27
N GLN A 394 29.91 49.55 -11.31
CA GLN A 394 30.05 48.12 -11.51
C GLN A 394 30.64 47.72 -12.86
N ALA A 395 30.33 48.48 -13.92
CA ALA A 395 30.85 48.22 -15.25
C ALA A 395 32.37 48.53 -15.38
N GLU A 396 32.89 49.44 -14.57
CA GLU A 396 34.28 49.88 -14.59
C GLU A 396 35.22 49.06 -13.69
N VAL A 397 34.69 48.42 -12.63
CA VAL A 397 35.51 47.59 -11.72
C VAL A 397 35.64 46.15 -12.23
N ARG A 398 36.79 45.53 -12.00
CA ARG A 398 37.05 44.13 -12.40
C ARG A 398 36.27 43.15 -11.54
N THR A 399 36.07 41.95 -12.07
CA THR A 399 35.37 40.85 -11.31
C THR A 399 36.10 40.47 -10.01
N VAL A 400 37.42 40.73 -9.92
CA VAL A 400 38.24 40.44 -8.73
C VAL A 400 38.24 41.57 -7.71
N ASP A 401 37.73 42.74 -8.05
CA ASP A 401 37.64 43.90 -7.19
C ASP A 401 36.30 43.83 -6.41
N PHE A 402 36.26 44.46 -5.26
CA PHE A 402 35.07 44.49 -4.41
C PHE A 402 34.51 45.89 -4.31
N LEU A 403 33.28 46.09 -4.79
CA LEU A 403 32.56 47.35 -4.71
C LEU A 403 31.42 47.23 -3.70
N GLY A 404 31.35 48.15 -2.78
CA GLY A 404 30.32 48.18 -1.71
C GLY A 404 29.79 49.57 -1.47
N ARG A 405 28.56 49.63 -0.89
CA ARG A 405 28.01 50.88 -0.37
C ARG A 405 28.40 50.98 1.11
N TRP A 406 29.11 52.07 1.46
CA TRP A 406 29.67 52.29 2.78
C TRP A 406 28.75 53.08 3.68
N GLY A 407 28.07 54.07 3.09
CA GLY A 407 27.14 54.97 3.77
C GLY A 407 25.96 55.36 2.86
N GLY A 408 25.27 56.43 3.18
CA GLY A 408 24.14 56.93 2.41
C GLY A 408 24.50 57.22 0.92
N GLU A 409 25.55 57.99 0.73
CA GLU A 409 26.08 58.46 -0.56
C GLU A 409 27.54 58.06 -0.77
N GLU A 410 28.10 57.25 0.13
CA GLU A 410 29.47 56.81 0.17
C GLU A 410 29.65 55.40 -0.35
N PHE A 411 30.67 55.16 -1.17
CA PHE A 411 31.01 53.88 -1.72
C PHE A 411 32.47 53.55 -1.42
N ILE A 412 32.75 52.27 -1.36
CA ILE A 412 34.06 51.72 -1.08
C ILE A 412 34.46 50.72 -2.15
N VAL A 413 35.68 50.81 -2.67
CA VAL A 413 36.25 49.87 -3.63
C VAL A 413 37.54 49.30 -3.05
N LEU A 414 37.60 48.01 -2.90
CA LEU A 414 38.77 47.27 -2.44
C LEU A 414 39.42 46.61 -3.65
N LEU A 415 40.69 46.83 -3.85
CA LEU A 415 41.47 46.45 -5.03
C LEU A 415 42.61 45.50 -4.65
N PRO A 416 42.37 44.17 -4.64
CA PRO A 416 43.43 43.21 -4.38
C PRO A 416 44.48 43.23 -5.52
N LYS A 417 45.76 43.03 -5.14
CA LYS A 417 46.91 42.94 -6.06
C LYS A 417 47.07 44.17 -6.96
N THR A 418 46.68 45.34 -6.48
CA THR A 418 46.66 46.60 -7.25
C THR A 418 47.52 47.64 -6.53
N LYS A 419 48.46 48.20 -7.24
CA LYS A 419 49.32 49.29 -6.75
C LYS A 419 48.62 50.65 -6.82
N ILE A 420 49.18 51.65 -6.15
CA ILE A 420 48.59 52.97 -6.05
C ILE A 420 48.40 53.66 -7.40
N GLU A 421 49.31 53.47 -8.31
CA GLU A 421 49.30 54.06 -9.67
C GLU A 421 48.08 53.47 -10.46
N GLU A 422 47.92 52.16 -10.45
CA GLU A 422 46.81 51.46 -11.11
C GLU A 422 45.44 51.80 -10.46
N ALA A 423 45.43 51.94 -9.15
CA ALA A 423 44.28 52.39 -8.42
C ALA A 423 43.87 53.82 -8.79
N LYS A 424 44.86 54.71 -8.96
CA LYS A 424 44.62 56.09 -9.41
C LYS A 424 44.02 56.15 -10.83
N GLU A 425 44.52 55.34 -11.74
CA GLU A 425 43.97 55.22 -13.09
C GLU A 425 42.50 54.74 -13.09
N LEU A 426 42.18 53.75 -12.29
CA LEU A 426 40.82 53.29 -12.12
C LEU A 426 39.94 54.36 -11.49
N ALA A 427 40.40 55.05 -10.46
CA ALA A 427 39.63 56.09 -9.80
C ALA A 427 39.28 57.26 -10.73
N GLU A 428 40.25 57.66 -11.59
CA GLU A 428 39.99 58.70 -12.63
C GLU A 428 38.99 58.22 -13.70
N ARG A 429 39.03 56.91 -14.06
CA ARG A 429 38.00 56.36 -14.95
C ARG A 429 36.64 56.39 -14.31
N LEU A 430 36.52 55.92 -13.03
CA LEU A 430 35.26 55.97 -12.27
C LEU A 430 34.73 57.40 -12.16
N ARG A 431 35.59 58.36 -11.81
CA ARG A 431 35.24 59.78 -11.70
C ARG A 431 34.69 60.34 -13.03
N LYS A 432 35.36 60.10 -14.15
CA LYS A 432 34.90 60.52 -15.49
C LYS A 432 33.62 59.85 -15.90
N ALA A 433 33.51 58.56 -15.68
CA ALA A 433 32.32 57.83 -16.01
C ALA A 433 31.07 58.32 -15.19
N VAL A 434 31.25 58.70 -13.92
CA VAL A 434 30.20 59.30 -13.11
C VAL A 434 29.88 60.73 -13.57
N GLU A 435 30.86 61.56 -13.92
CA GLU A 435 30.69 62.89 -14.43
C GLU A 435 29.82 62.92 -15.72
N GLU A 436 29.91 61.89 -16.55
CA GLU A 436 29.13 61.74 -17.78
C GLU A 436 27.69 61.25 -17.55
N ILE A 437 27.35 60.76 -16.37
CA ILE A 437 26.00 60.28 -16.07
C ILE A 437 24.99 61.42 -16.09
N LYS A 438 23.91 61.19 -16.87
CA LYS A 438 22.72 62.03 -16.87
C LYS A 438 21.50 61.17 -16.65
N ILE A 439 20.91 61.33 -15.49
CA ILE A 439 19.68 60.57 -15.12
C ILE A 439 18.47 61.48 -15.16
N GLU A 440 17.48 61.08 -15.94
CA GLU A 440 16.26 61.88 -16.10
C GLU A 440 15.39 61.73 -14.86
N SER A 441 14.92 62.86 -14.36
CA SER A 441 13.93 62.96 -13.33
C SER A 441 12.72 63.73 -13.82
N GLY A 442 11.55 63.54 -13.19
CA GLY A 442 10.34 64.32 -13.55
C GLY A 442 10.51 65.85 -13.46
N ARG A 443 11.63 66.35 -12.94
CA ARG A 443 11.99 67.74 -12.74
C ARG A 443 13.23 68.22 -13.52
N GLY A 444 13.80 67.36 -14.36
CA GLY A 444 14.99 67.65 -15.19
C GLY A 444 16.09 66.58 -15.06
N LEU A 445 17.23 66.84 -15.73
CA LEU A 445 18.39 65.96 -15.74
C LEU A 445 19.22 66.14 -14.47
N ILE A 446 19.57 65.07 -13.81
CA ILE A 446 20.45 65.02 -12.65
C ILE A 446 21.85 64.60 -13.14
N SER A 447 22.84 65.41 -12.85
CA SER A 447 24.27 65.08 -13.04
C SER A 447 25.05 65.55 -11.81
N ARG A 448 25.91 64.67 -11.30
CA ARG A 448 26.78 64.95 -10.13
C ARG A 448 28.12 64.32 -10.39
N THR A 449 29.12 64.80 -9.71
CA THR A 449 30.50 64.29 -9.71
C THR A 449 30.77 63.50 -8.43
N ILE A 450 31.88 62.86 -8.37
CA ILE A 450 32.37 62.16 -7.19
C ILE A 450 33.75 62.67 -6.76
N SER A 451 33.97 62.71 -5.46
CA SER A 451 35.30 62.88 -4.86
C SER A 451 35.82 61.54 -4.39
N VAL A 452 37.07 61.21 -4.72
CA VAL A 452 37.68 59.91 -4.46
C VAL A 452 38.95 60.06 -3.64
N GLY A 453 39.01 59.35 -2.54
CA GLY A 453 40.24 59.17 -1.75
C GLY A 453 40.84 57.79 -1.91
N ILE A 454 42.13 57.69 -2.13
CA ILE A 454 42.80 56.41 -2.34
C ILE A 454 43.93 56.21 -1.35
N VAL A 455 44.07 55.00 -0.85
CA VAL A 455 45.22 54.59 -0.04
C VAL A 455 45.78 53.26 -0.52
N SER A 456 47.09 53.12 -0.50
CA SER A 456 47.81 51.87 -0.70
C SER A 456 48.91 51.77 0.32
N PRO A 457 48.60 51.29 1.52
CA PRO A 457 49.60 51.32 2.61
C PRO A 457 50.72 50.31 2.41
N LYS A 458 51.86 50.59 3.01
CA LYS A 458 52.98 49.64 3.09
C LYS A 458 52.55 48.41 3.89
N LEU A 459 52.89 47.22 3.40
CA LEU A 459 52.48 45.93 3.95
C LEU A 459 52.75 45.74 5.46
N ALA A 460 53.82 46.42 5.99
CA ALA A 460 54.19 46.32 7.39
C ALA A 460 53.23 47.06 8.37
N LYS A 461 52.29 47.86 7.86
CA LYS A 461 51.36 48.68 8.65
C LYS A 461 49.92 48.54 8.19
N LEU A 462 49.56 47.38 7.64
CA LEU A 462 48.19 47.11 7.15
C LEU A 462 47.26 46.89 8.35
N ASP A 463 46.41 47.86 8.63
CA ASP A 463 45.33 47.81 9.58
C ASP A 463 44.04 48.32 8.91
N VAL A 464 42.88 47.63 9.13
CA VAL A 464 41.63 47.96 8.46
C VAL A 464 41.15 49.37 8.82
N ASP A 465 41.13 49.71 10.09
CA ASP A 465 40.61 50.98 10.56
C ASP A 465 41.52 52.16 10.08
N GLU A 466 42.82 51.96 10.03
CA GLU A 466 43.77 52.92 9.55
C GLU A 466 43.67 53.13 8.01
N MET A 467 43.49 52.06 7.25
CA MET A 467 43.22 52.15 5.80
C MET A 467 41.96 52.95 5.49
N ILE A 468 40.89 52.65 6.17
CA ILE A 468 39.63 53.37 6.02
C ILE A 468 39.80 54.83 6.37
N ARG A 469 40.42 55.14 7.50
CA ARG A 469 40.69 56.50 7.97
C ARG A 469 41.50 57.32 6.97
N GLN A 470 42.56 56.72 6.42
CA GLN A 470 43.45 57.36 5.44
C GLN A 470 42.74 57.61 4.09
N ALA A 471 41.96 56.67 3.59
CA ALA A 471 41.16 56.83 2.38
C ALA A 471 40.07 57.91 2.57
N ASP A 472 39.39 57.91 3.73
CA ASP A 472 38.37 58.90 4.06
C ASP A 472 38.99 60.34 4.14
N GLU A 473 40.15 60.47 4.78
CA GLU A 473 40.84 61.76 4.90
C GLU A 473 41.32 62.25 3.50
N ALA A 474 41.76 61.37 2.62
CA ALA A 474 42.08 61.71 1.22
C ALA A 474 40.85 62.15 0.43
N MET A 475 39.72 61.47 0.59
CA MET A 475 38.44 61.86 0.00
C MET A 475 37.94 63.21 0.53
N TYR A 476 38.04 63.45 1.81
CA TYR A 476 37.71 64.75 2.39
C TYR A 476 38.54 65.89 1.84
N ARG A 477 39.87 65.68 1.64
CA ARG A 477 40.73 66.64 0.93
C ARG A 477 40.28 66.91 -0.48
N ALA A 478 39.82 65.86 -1.23
CA ALA A 478 39.24 66.02 -2.56
C ALA A 478 37.99 66.93 -2.52
N LYS A 479 37.12 66.72 -1.56
CA LYS A 479 35.95 67.59 -1.36
C LYS A 479 36.28 69.04 -1.02
N GLN A 480 37.29 69.29 -0.11
CA GLN A 480 37.71 70.63 0.27
C GLN A 480 38.35 71.39 -0.90
N ALA A 481 39.03 70.71 -1.81
CA ALA A 481 39.63 71.30 -2.97
C ALA A 481 38.66 71.60 -4.12
N GLY A 482 37.37 71.46 -3.93
CA GLY A 482 36.29 71.77 -4.86
C GLY A 482 35.48 70.60 -5.40
N GLY A 483 35.79 69.38 -4.97
CA GLY A 483 35.14 68.16 -5.44
C GLY A 483 35.63 67.73 -6.84
N ASN A 484 34.99 66.65 -7.42
CA ASN A 484 35.27 66.13 -8.75
C ASN A 484 36.75 65.82 -8.99
N GLN A 485 37.43 65.21 -8.07
CA GLN A 485 38.82 64.86 -8.14
C GLN A 485 39.21 63.63 -7.33
N VAL A 486 40.37 63.12 -7.68
CA VAL A 486 41.02 61.98 -7.02
C VAL A 486 42.20 62.44 -6.21
N VAL A 487 42.25 62.11 -4.96
CA VAL A 487 43.38 62.40 -4.05
C VAL A 487 43.92 61.12 -3.46
N THR A 488 45.26 60.97 -3.48
CA THR A 488 45.96 59.87 -2.84
C THR A 488 46.45 60.29 -1.45
N TRP A 489 46.32 59.35 -0.48
CA TRP A 489 46.97 59.50 0.81
C TRP A 489 48.47 59.28 0.62
N GLU A 490 49.29 60.22 0.99
CA GLU A 490 50.78 60.19 0.91
C GLU A 490 51.40 59.66 2.23
#